data_696e6fbcf45edcc6e9eb3ee3c33b8799
#
_entry.id   696e6fbcf45edcc6e9eb3ee3c33b8799
#
_cell.length_a   1.000
_cell.length_b   1.000
_cell.length_c   1.000
_cell.angle_alpha   90.00
_cell.angle_beta   90.00
_cell.angle_gamma   90.00
#
_symmetry.space_group_name_H-M   'P 1'
#
loop_
_entity.id
_entity.type
_entity.pdbx_description
1 polymer ?
#
loop_
_entity_poly.entity_id
_entity_poly.type
_entity_poly.pdbx_seq_one_letter_code
_entity_poly.pdbx_strand_id
1 'polypeptide(L)'
;QSLSSAASDVYKRQTISSTDNLVSILLSFFPHPKMVLQSNNEIKLINTINEKQDLLSALNLDFLIIKEFTKEFSRLSALEFVRDILVNKLNAKHIIIGYDHHFGRNRTANIQQLREFGELYDFTVTEILAQDIDNIAISSTKIRKALNNGDIKLANNYLGYNYFFNGTVIHGNNIGQTISFPTANIKIDESYKLVPKNGVYIVKSFIDNKCVFGMMNIGTNPTFNRKNQSIEIHFLDFNKNIYNQSLSVEMITRIRSEKKFSSVENLKKQLELDKVTTLSYIDSLNI
;
A
#
# COMPACT_ATOMS: atom_id res chain seq x y z
N GLN A 1 -3.78 18.09 13.89
CA GLN A 1 -3.61 17.32 12.64
C GLN A 1 -2.22 16.70 12.65
N SER A 2 -2.15 15.42 12.92
CA SER A 2 -0.92 14.67 12.71
C SER A 2 -0.75 14.49 11.19
N LEU A 3 0.06 15.33 10.58
CA LEU A 3 0.55 15.08 9.22
C LEU A 3 1.36 13.79 9.29
N SER A 4 1.01 12.80 8.47
CA SER A 4 1.75 11.54 8.37
C SER A 4 3.22 11.81 8.01
N SER A 5 4.13 10.89 8.33
CA SER A 5 5.56 10.99 7.97
C SER A 5 5.75 11.37 6.50
N ALA A 6 4.93 10.80 5.62
CA ALA A 6 4.94 11.12 4.20
C ALA A 6 4.67 12.60 3.91
N ALA A 7 3.78 13.25 4.66
CA ALA A 7 3.45 14.66 4.41
C ALA A 7 4.56 15.62 4.86
N SER A 8 5.24 15.35 5.99
CA SER A 8 6.37 16.18 6.42
C SER A 8 7.57 16.04 5.49
N ASP A 9 7.80 14.83 4.96
CA ASP A 9 8.85 14.53 4.00
C ASP A 9 8.58 15.21 2.66
N VAL A 10 7.30 15.19 2.23
CA VAL A 10 6.83 15.89 1.03
C VAL A 10 7.01 17.40 1.17
N TYR A 11 6.59 17.99 2.29
CA TYR A 11 6.72 19.41 2.53
C TYR A 11 8.19 19.88 2.51
N LYS A 12 9.08 19.18 3.22
CA LYS A 12 10.51 19.51 3.20
C LYS A 12 11.09 19.42 1.79
N ARG A 13 10.75 18.37 1.05
CA ARG A 13 11.21 18.20 -0.32
C ARG A 13 10.71 19.32 -1.24
N GLN A 14 9.42 19.67 -1.17
CA GLN A 14 8.84 20.74 -1.97
C GLN A 14 9.50 22.10 -1.67
N THR A 15 9.76 22.39 -0.38
CA THR A 15 10.42 23.63 0.02
C THR A 15 11.82 23.71 -0.58
N ILE A 16 12.62 22.65 -0.45
CA ILE A 16 13.98 22.61 -0.98
C ILE A 16 14.00 22.71 -2.50
N SER A 17 13.16 21.93 -3.19
CA SER A 17 13.12 21.96 -4.66
C SER A 17 12.71 23.32 -5.22
N SER A 18 11.74 23.99 -4.57
CA SER A 18 11.29 25.33 -5.00
C SER A 18 12.32 26.40 -4.71
N THR A 19 13.02 26.35 -3.57
CA THR A 19 14.01 27.36 -3.19
C THR A 19 15.24 27.30 -4.08
N ASP A 20 15.70 26.11 -4.41
CA ASP A 20 16.97 25.89 -5.12
C ASP A 20 16.78 25.65 -6.62
N ASN A 21 15.55 25.79 -7.14
CA ASN A 21 15.18 25.51 -8.53
C ASN A 21 15.62 24.09 -8.98
N LEU A 22 15.39 23.09 -8.09
CA LEU A 22 15.75 21.71 -8.32
C LEU A 22 14.51 20.87 -8.67
N VAL A 23 14.76 19.78 -9.40
CA VAL A 23 13.76 18.78 -9.73
C VAL A 23 13.66 17.76 -8.59
N SER A 24 12.45 17.47 -8.11
CA SER A 24 12.23 16.50 -7.05
C SER A 24 12.12 15.07 -7.61
N ILE A 25 12.99 14.19 -7.12
CA ILE A 25 13.07 12.79 -7.56
C ILE A 25 12.92 11.86 -6.36
N LEU A 26 12.05 10.84 -6.49
CA LEU A 26 12.07 9.68 -5.59
C LEU A 26 12.71 8.49 -6.30
N LEU A 27 13.86 8.06 -5.80
CA LEU A 27 14.50 6.82 -6.24
C LEU A 27 13.94 5.64 -5.44
N SER A 28 13.33 4.70 -6.11
CA SER A 28 12.79 3.46 -5.54
C SER A 28 13.35 2.24 -6.25
N PHE A 29 13.26 1.08 -5.60
CA PHE A 29 13.79 -0.17 -6.12
C PHE A 29 12.68 -1.20 -6.31
N PHE A 30 12.70 -1.89 -7.46
CA PHE A 30 11.84 -3.04 -7.72
C PHE A 30 12.59 -4.07 -8.58
N PRO A 31 12.49 -5.39 -8.25
CA PRO A 31 11.86 -5.98 -7.07
C PRO A 31 12.41 -5.43 -5.75
N HIS A 32 11.62 -5.54 -4.67
CA HIS A 32 12.09 -5.08 -3.35
C HIS A 32 13.37 -5.85 -2.95
N PRO A 33 14.40 -5.20 -2.36
CA PRO A 33 15.69 -5.84 -2.04
C PRO A 33 15.56 -7.19 -1.31
N LYS A 34 14.63 -7.34 -0.37
CA LYS A 34 14.40 -8.61 0.30
C LYS A 34 13.88 -9.74 -0.62
N MET A 35 13.18 -9.42 -1.70
CA MET A 35 12.72 -10.41 -2.68
C MET A 35 13.88 -11.01 -3.49
N VAL A 36 14.94 -10.22 -3.70
CA VAL A 36 16.12 -10.63 -4.49
C VAL A 36 17.17 -11.32 -3.62
N LEU A 37 17.35 -10.83 -2.38
CA LEU A 37 18.43 -11.28 -1.49
C LEU A 37 18.05 -12.44 -0.58
N GLN A 38 16.75 -12.67 -0.32
CA GLN A 38 16.25 -13.70 0.57
C GLN A 38 15.39 -14.69 -0.22
N SER A 39 15.97 -15.81 -0.65
CA SER A 39 15.33 -16.83 -1.49
C SER A 39 14.07 -17.49 -0.91
N ASN A 40 13.86 -17.41 0.41
CA ASN A 40 12.72 -18.02 1.11
C ASN A 40 11.71 -17.02 1.68
N ASN A 41 11.80 -15.74 1.34
CA ASN A 41 10.96 -14.71 1.96
C ASN A 41 10.00 -14.10 0.93
N GLU A 42 8.78 -14.63 0.87
CA GLU A 42 7.68 -14.02 0.11
C GLU A 42 7.20 -12.74 0.80
N ILE A 43 8.04 -11.70 0.80
CA ILE A 43 7.59 -10.41 1.33
C ILE A 43 6.45 -9.87 0.47
N LYS A 44 5.30 -9.62 1.09
CA LYS A 44 4.19 -8.90 0.45
C LYS A 44 4.38 -7.40 0.66
N LEU A 45 4.17 -6.63 -0.41
CA LEU A 45 4.30 -5.18 -0.39
C LEU A 45 2.97 -4.52 -0.02
N ILE A 46 3.05 -3.43 0.75
CA ILE A 46 1.88 -2.64 1.15
C ILE A 46 1.21 -2.02 -0.09
N ASN A 47 2.02 -1.46 -0.98
CA ASN A 47 1.55 -0.90 -2.24
C ASN A 47 2.23 -1.58 -3.43
N THR A 48 1.53 -1.72 -4.53
CA THR A 48 2.12 -2.03 -5.84
C THR A 48 2.90 -0.83 -6.37
N ILE A 49 3.65 -1.01 -7.46
CA ILE A 49 4.35 0.12 -8.10
C ILE A 49 3.35 1.17 -8.62
N ASN A 50 2.26 0.70 -9.25
CA ASN A 50 1.22 1.59 -9.78
C ASN A 50 0.52 2.35 -8.64
N GLU A 51 0.11 1.67 -7.56
CA GLU A 51 -0.48 2.31 -6.38
C GLU A 51 0.47 3.33 -5.73
N LYS A 52 1.78 3.02 -5.68
CA LYS A 52 2.79 3.97 -5.20
C LYS A 52 2.86 5.20 -6.11
N GLN A 53 2.80 5.01 -7.42
CA GLN A 53 2.80 6.09 -8.40
C GLN A 53 1.57 6.98 -8.22
N ASP A 54 0.38 6.40 -8.06
CA ASP A 54 -0.87 7.13 -7.84
C ASP A 54 -0.79 7.98 -6.56
N LEU A 55 -0.33 7.41 -5.45
CA LEU A 55 -0.14 8.13 -4.19
C LEU A 55 0.86 9.28 -4.30
N LEU A 56 1.95 9.07 -5.03
CA LEU A 56 3.01 10.07 -5.17
C LEU A 56 2.64 11.17 -6.16
N SER A 57 1.83 10.88 -7.17
CA SER A 57 1.35 11.88 -8.12
C SER A 57 0.52 12.96 -7.44
N ALA A 58 -0.25 12.59 -6.40
CA ALA A 58 -1.01 13.53 -5.58
C ALA A 58 -0.13 14.45 -4.71
N LEU A 59 1.17 14.18 -4.61
CA LEU A 59 2.13 14.89 -3.77
C LEU A 59 3.09 15.81 -4.56
N ASN A 60 2.77 16.13 -5.81
CA ASN A 60 3.58 16.99 -6.68
C ASN A 60 5.06 16.56 -6.75
N LEU A 61 5.30 15.26 -6.85
CA LEU A 61 6.61 14.70 -7.15
C LEU A 61 6.86 14.82 -8.66
N ASP A 62 8.00 15.41 -9.09
CA ASP A 62 8.28 15.56 -10.50
C ASP A 62 8.61 14.21 -11.16
N PHE A 63 9.43 13.38 -10.50
CA PHE A 63 9.82 12.07 -11.05
C PHE A 63 9.86 10.97 -9.98
N LEU A 64 9.29 9.83 -10.34
CA LEU A 64 9.48 8.54 -9.67
C LEU A 64 10.39 7.65 -10.53
N ILE A 65 11.59 7.38 -10.06
CA ILE A 65 12.55 6.49 -10.74
C ILE A 65 12.50 5.12 -10.07
N ILE A 66 12.06 4.11 -10.83
CA ILE A 66 12.09 2.71 -10.37
C ILE A 66 13.34 2.05 -10.95
N LYS A 67 14.36 1.92 -10.11
CA LYS A 67 15.59 1.21 -10.49
C LYS A 67 15.42 -0.28 -10.22
N GLU A 68 15.72 -1.09 -11.23
CA GLU A 68 15.78 -2.54 -11.05
C GLU A 68 16.82 -2.91 -9.98
N PHE A 69 16.40 -3.70 -8.99
CA PHE A 69 17.27 -4.21 -7.94
C PHE A 69 17.68 -5.64 -8.27
N THR A 70 18.91 -5.81 -8.70
CA THR A 70 19.50 -7.12 -9.02
C THR A 70 20.54 -7.53 -7.98
N LYS A 71 21.00 -8.78 -8.04
CA LYS A 71 22.11 -9.26 -7.21
C LYS A 71 23.40 -8.48 -7.46
N GLU A 72 23.66 -8.13 -8.73
CA GLU A 72 24.81 -7.32 -9.16
C GLU A 72 24.71 -5.92 -8.55
N PHE A 73 23.53 -5.26 -8.65
CA PHE A 73 23.29 -3.95 -8.06
C PHE A 73 23.51 -3.97 -6.54
N SER A 74 23.12 -5.04 -5.85
CA SER A 74 23.30 -5.18 -4.40
C SER A 74 24.74 -5.27 -3.94
N ARG A 75 25.69 -5.51 -4.88
CA ARG A 75 27.12 -5.61 -4.59
C ARG A 75 27.86 -4.28 -4.71
N LEU A 76 27.20 -3.25 -5.22
CA LEU A 76 27.79 -1.91 -5.27
C LEU A 76 28.22 -1.44 -3.89
N SER A 77 29.46 -0.99 -3.77
CA SER A 77 29.90 -0.28 -2.58
C SER A 77 29.12 1.02 -2.38
N ALA A 78 29.20 1.61 -1.21
CA ALA A 78 28.57 2.90 -0.94
C ALA A 78 29.09 3.99 -1.88
N LEU A 79 30.41 4.01 -2.11
CA LEU A 79 31.06 4.96 -3.01
C LEU A 79 30.56 4.80 -4.46
N GLU A 80 30.50 3.58 -4.99
CA GLU A 80 30.00 3.31 -6.36
C GLU A 80 28.52 3.73 -6.49
N PHE A 81 27.69 3.41 -5.49
CA PHE A 81 26.29 3.83 -5.51
C PHE A 81 26.14 5.36 -5.54
N VAL A 82 26.87 6.07 -4.68
CA VAL A 82 26.82 7.54 -4.62
C VAL A 82 27.38 8.14 -5.91
N ARG A 83 28.60 7.79 -6.30
CA ARG A 83 29.25 8.34 -7.49
C ARG A 83 28.49 8.05 -8.77
N ASP A 84 28.15 6.78 -9.02
CA ASP A 84 27.66 6.36 -10.33
C ASP A 84 26.14 6.55 -10.50
N ILE A 85 25.38 6.48 -9.40
CA ILE A 85 23.93 6.64 -9.46
C ILE A 85 23.50 8.05 -9.04
N LEU A 86 23.86 8.48 -7.83
CA LEU A 86 23.34 9.75 -7.31
C LEU A 86 23.98 10.95 -8.00
N VAL A 87 25.31 10.92 -8.18
CA VAL A 87 26.04 12.04 -8.79
C VAL A 87 25.99 11.97 -10.31
N ASN A 88 26.56 10.93 -10.92
CA ASN A 88 26.76 10.88 -12.37
C ASN A 88 25.46 10.71 -13.16
N LYS A 89 24.49 9.90 -12.69
CA LYS A 89 23.23 9.66 -13.42
C LYS A 89 22.13 10.61 -13.04
N LEU A 90 21.98 10.92 -11.74
CA LEU A 90 20.89 11.75 -11.24
C LEU A 90 21.29 13.22 -11.06
N ASN A 91 22.57 13.55 -11.13
CA ASN A 91 23.11 14.90 -10.85
C ASN A 91 22.53 15.47 -9.55
N ALA A 92 22.46 14.62 -8.49
CA ALA A 92 21.88 14.98 -7.23
C ALA A 92 22.62 16.15 -6.59
N LYS A 93 21.90 17.23 -6.24
CA LYS A 93 22.42 18.40 -5.52
C LYS A 93 21.97 18.44 -4.09
N HIS A 94 20.86 17.78 -3.78
CA HIS A 94 20.33 17.67 -2.44
C HIS A 94 19.75 16.26 -2.25
N ILE A 95 20.17 15.57 -1.19
CA ILE A 95 19.71 14.21 -0.88
C ILE A 95 18.94 14.23 0.45
N ILE A 96 17.73 13.70 0.43
CA ILE A 96 16.87 13.58 1.60
C ILE A 96 16.75 12.09 1.96
N ILE A 97 17.13 11.69 3.16
CA ILE A 97 17.05 10.31 3.63
C ILE A 97 16.52 10.18 5.06
N GLY A 98 15.90 9.05 5.38
CA GLY A 98 15.46 8.76 6.74
C GLY A 98 16.63 8.42 7.68
N TYR A 99 16.42 8.65 8.96
CA TYR A 99 17.43 8.47 10.04
C TYR A 99 18.01 7.04 10.13
N ASP A 100 17.24 6.02 9.76
CA ASP A 100 17.61 4.60 9.81
C ASP A 100 18.07 4.04 8.45
N HIS A 101 18.25 4.93 7.47
CA HIS A 101 18.61 4.52 6.13
C HIS A 101 20.05 4.06 6.05
N HIS A 102 20.26 2.85 5.54
CA HIS A 102 21.57 2.29 5.25
C HIS A 102 21.63 1.87 3.79
N PHE A 103 22.77 2.11 3.15
CA PHE A 103 22.98 1.83 1.73
C PHE A 103 24.33 1.19 1.44
N GLY A 104 24.58 0.90 0.16
CA GLY A 104 25.76 0.18 -0.29
C GLY A 104 25.72 -1.31 0.08
N ARG A 105 26.75 -2.03 -0.34
CA ARG A 105 26.90 -3.47 -0.13
C ARG A 105 26.80 -3.80 1.37
N ASN A 106 25.95 -4.79 1.69
CA ASN A 106 25.69 -5.22 3.06
C ASN A 106 25.15 -4.11 3.99
N ARG A 107 24.63 -3.01 3.44
CA ARG A 107 24.11 -1.86 4.19
C ARG A 107 25.16 -1.25 5.14
N THR A 108 26.42 -1.19 4.71
CA THR A 108 27.53 -0.73 5.56
C THR A 108 27.59 0.78 5.72
N ALA A 109 27.00 1.54 4.80
CA ALA A 109 27.01 3.01 4.86
C ALA A 109 25.74 3.58 5.49
N ASN A 110 25.92 4.65 6.23
CA ASN A 110 24.89 5.40 6.95
C ASN A 110 24.87 6.87 6.52
N ILE A 111 24.07 7.69 7.19
CA ILE A 111 23.94 9.12 6.88
C ILE A 111 25.24 9.90 7.08
N GLN A 112 26.06 9.56 8.08
CA GLN A 112 27.33 10.25 8.30
C GLN A 112 28.26 10.09 7.12
N GLN A 113 28.40 8.87 6.60
CA GLN A 113 29.19 8.62 5.39
C GLN A 113 28.59 9.29 4.14
N LEU A 114 27.24 9.42 4.10
CA LEU A 114 26.61 10.15 2.98
C LEU A 114 26.95 11.65 3.02
N ARG A 115 27.07 12.26 4.22
CA ARG A 115 27.52 13.65 4.38
C ARG A 115 28.97 13.82 3.94
N GLU A 116 29.85 12.89 4.29
CA GLU A 116 31.24 12.87 3.82
C GLU A 116 31.34 12.79 2.28
N PHE A 117 30.48 11.97 1.67
CA PHE A 117 30.35 11.96 0.20
C PHE A 117 29.78 13.27 -0.34
N GLY A 118 28.89 13.92 0.41
CA GLY A 118 28.36 15.24 0.04
C GLY A 118 29.44 16.30 -0.08
N GLU A 119 30.38 16.33 0.87
CA GLU A 119 31.53 17.21 0.83
C GLU A 119 32.46 16.88 -0.39
N LEU A 120 32.62 15.60 -0.71
CA LEU A 120 33.47 15.15 -1.82
C LEU A 120 32.87 15.45 -3.19
N TYR A 121 31.53 15.32 -3.34
CA TYR A 121 30.83 15.39 -4.63
C TYR A 121 29.91 16.61 -4.78
N ASP A 122 29.99 17.58 -3.88
CA ASP A 122 29.24 18.84 -3.92
C ASP A 122 27.70 18.64 -3.95
N PHE A 123 27.19 17.91 -2.94
CA PHE A 123 25.75 17.82 -2.64
C PHE A 123 25.47 17.94 -1.15
N THR A 124 24.29 18.40 -0.81
CA THR A 124 23.84 18.53 0.58
C THR A 124 23.00 17.33 1.01
N VAL A 125 22.93 17.06 2.33
CA VAL A 125 22.15 15.95 2.90
C VAL A 125 21.23 16.45 4.00
N THR A 126 19.94 16.19 3.84
CA THR A 126 18.92 16.41 4.88
C THR A 126 18.45 15.09 5.46
N GLU A 127 18.48 14.99 6.77
CA GLU A 127 17.97 13.86 7.53
C GLU A 127 16.50 14.09 7.92
N ILE A 128 15.68 13.05 7.73
CA ILE A 128 14.31 13.01 8.22
C ILE A 128 14.28 12.14 9.46
N LEU A 129 13.84 12.71 10.55
CA LEU A 129 13.70 12.01 11.82
C LEU A 129 12.51 11.04 11.78
N ALA A 130 12.54 10.04 12.67
CA ALA A 130 11.40 9.13 12.86
C ALA A 130 10.13 9.93 13.17
N GLN A 131 9.03 9.50 12.55
CA GLN A 131 7.70 10.01 12.91
C GLN A 131 7.04 9.01 13.85
N ASP A 132 6.50 9.53 14.92
CA ASP A 132 5.82 8.74 15.93
C ASP A 132 4.31 9.06 15.94
N ILE A 133 3.49 8.02 16.08
CA ILE A 133 2.08 8.15 16.46
C ILE A 133 1.94 7.47 17.82
N ASP A 134 1.38 8.19 18.79
CA ASP A 134 1.21 7.72 20.17
C ASP A 134 2.53 7.18 20.79
N ASN A 135 3.64 7.88 20.54
CA ASN A 135 5.00 7.47 20.94
C ASN A 135 5.48 6.13 20.34
N ILE A 136 4.89 5.72 19.24
CA ILE A 136 5.27 4.50 18.52
C ILE A 136 5.84 4.86 17.15
N ALA A 137 7.15 4.62 16.95
CA ALA A 137 7.78 4.80 15.64
C ALA A 137 7.08 3.96 14.56
N ILE A 138 6.57 4.63 13.51
CA ILE A 138 5.88 3.97 12.40
C ILE A 138 6.92 3.24 11.53
N SER A 139 6.58 2.04 11.12
CA SER A 139 7.40 1.27 10.16
C SER A 139 6.54 0.39 9.27
N SER A 140 7.04 0.09 8.07
CA SER A 140 6.36 -0.86 7.17
C SER A 140 6.12 -2.24 7.81
N THR A 141 6.95 -2.65 8.76
CA THR A 141 6.76 -3.89 9.51
C THR A 141 5.53 -3.83 10.42
N LYS A 142 5.33 -2.71 11.11
CA LYS A 142 4.15 -2.50 11.97
C LYS A 142 2.86 -2.43 11.14
N ILE A 143 2.89 -1.72 10.01
CA ILE A 143 1.75 -1.66 9.08
C ILE A 143 1.40 -3.05 8.55
N ARG A 144 2.39 -3.84 8.08
CA ARG A 144 2.14 -5.23 7.63
C ARG A 144 1.57 -6.09 8.74
N LYS A 145 2.05 -5.94 9.97
CA LYS A 145 1.52 -6.68 11.13
C LYS A 145 0.05 -6.33 11.40
N ALA A 146 -0.31 -5.05 11.36
CA ALA A 146 -1.70 -4.60 11.51
C ALA A 146 -2.61 -5.20 10.42
N LEU A 147 -2.21 -5.12 9.13
CA LEU A 147 -2.95 -5.70 8.01
C LEU A 147 -3.09 -7.22 8.12
N ASN A 148 -2.03 -7.93 8.49
CA ASN A 148 -2.02 -9.38 8.68
C ASN A 148 -2.87 -9.83 9.89
N ASN A 149 -3.10 -8.95 10.85
CA ASN A 149 -4.01 -9.18 11.97
C ASN A 149 -5.46 -8.77 11.64
N GLY A 150 -5.69 -8.06 10.53
CA GLY A 150 -6.97 -7.51 10.13
C GLY A 150 -7.35 -6.23 10.88
N ASP A 151 -6.40 -5.59 11.54
CA ASP A 151 -6.59 -4.30 12.21
C ASP A 151 -6.41 -3.16 11.20
N ILE A 152 -7.45 -2.96 10.39
CA ILE A 152 -7.44 -1.97 9.31
C ILE A 152 -7.39 -0.54 9.86
N LYS A 153 -8.09 -0.27 10.96
CA LYS A 153 -8.07 1.08 11.56
C LYS A 153 -6.66 1.48 12.01
N LEU A 154 -5.95 0.57 12.67
CA LEU A 154 -4.57 0.81 13.08
C LEU A 154 -3.65 0.96 11.86
N ALA A 155 -3.83 0.12 10.82
CA ALA A 155 -3.05 0.23 9.59
C ALA A 155 -3.28 1.59 8.91
N ASN A 156 -4.53 2.03 8.79
CA ASN A 156 -4.89 3.32 8.19
C ASN A 156 -4.32 4.49 9.01
N ASN A 157 -4.36 4.40 10.34
CA ASN A 157 -3.75 5.41 11.21
C ASN A 157 -2.23 5.52 10.98
N TYR A 158 -1.52 4.39 10.86
CA TYR A 158 -0.09 4.39 10.55
C TYR A 158 0.22 4.88 9.14
N LEU A 159 -0.64 4.57 8.15
CA LEU A 159 -0.47 4.98 6.76
C LEU A 159 -0.79 6.47 6.55
N GLY A 160 -1.73 7.04 7.32
CA GLY A 160 -2.29 8.38 7.10
C GLY A 160 -3.31 8.43 5.96
N TYR A 161 -3.69 7.28 5.40
CA TYR A 161 -4.73 7.10 4.37
C TYR A 161 -5.38 5.72 4.53
N ASN A 162 -6.56 5.53 3.92
CA ASN A 162 -7.20 4.22 3.91
C ASN A 162 -6.37 3.24 3.07
N TYR A 163 -5.97 2.11 3.69
CA TYR A 163 -5.33 1.05 2.92
C TYR A 163 -6.20 0.64 1.74
N PHE A 164 -5.62 0.55 0.57
CA PHE A 164 -6.35 0.21 -0.64
C PHE A 164 -5.56 -0.79 -1.52
N PHE A 165 -6.25 -1.37 -2.47
CA PHE A 165 -5.66 -2.15 -3.56
C PHE A 165 -6.43 -1.88 -4.84
N ASN A 166 -5.71 -1.97 -5.94
CA ASN A 166 -6.30 -1.95 -7.27
C ASN A 166 -6.52 -3.39 -7.76
N GLY A 167 -7.63 -3.63 -8.44
CA GLY A 167 -7.91 -4.94 -9.01
C GLY A 167 -8.98 -4.90 -10.07
N THR A 168 -9.02 -5.93 -10.90
CA THR A 168 -10.00 -6.06 -11.99
C THR A 168 -11.19 -6.87 -11.52
N VAL A 169 -12.41 -6.42 -11.86
CA VAL A 169 -13.63 -7.17 -11.61
C VAL A 169 -13.72 -8.33 -12.58
N ILE A 170 -13.75 -9.54 -12.05
CA ILE A 170 -13.86 -10.78 -12.82
C ILE A 170 -15.17 -11.52 -12.56
N HIS A 171 -15.54 -12.45 -13.43
CA HIS A 171 -16.66 -13.34 -13.19
C HIS A 171 -16.36 -14.30 -12.03
N GLY A 172 -17.33 -14.43 -11.12
CA GLY A 172 -17.29 -15.40 -10.01
C GLY A 172 -18.34 -16.51 -10.17
N ASN A 173 -18.57 -17.26 -9.10
CA ASN A 173 -19.54 -18.36 -9.09
C ASN A 173 -21.03 -17.92 -9.04
N ASN A 174 -21.30 -16.61 -8.97
CA ASN A 174 -22.64 -15.99 -8.94
C ASN A 174 -23.57 -16.48 -7.80
N ILE A 175 -23.02 -17.11 -6.76
CA ILE A 175 -23.81 -17.59 -5.60
C ILE A 175 -24.53 -16.43 -4.89
N GLY A 176 -23.87 -15.29 -4.75
CA GLY A 176 -24.46 -14.09 -4.13
C GLY A 176 -25.73 -13.61 -4.84
N GLN A 177 -25.78 -13.74 -6.16
CA GLN A 177 -26.96 -13.33 -6.95
C GLN A 177 -28.22 -14.15 -6.58
N THR A 178 -28.08 -15.45 -6.29
CA THR A 178 -29.20 -16.33 -5.94
C THR A 178 -29.80 -16.01 -4.56
N ILE A 179 -29.06 -15.29 -3.71
CA ILE A 179 -29.49 -14.94 -2.35
C ILE A 179 -29.71 -13.43 -2.16
N SER A 180 -29.84 -12.68 -3.25
CA SER A 180 -30.05 -11.22 -3.27
C SER A 180 -28.88 -10.38 -2.74
N PHE A 181 -27.66 -10.94 -2.73
CA PHE A 181 -26.40 -10.26 -2.42
C PHE A 181 -25.41 -10.43 -3.57
N PRO A 182 -25.65 -9.82 -4.75
CA PRO A 182 -24.71 -9.91 -5.87
C PRO A 182 -23.34 -9.39 -5.47
N THR A 183 -22.27 -10.10 -5.86
CA THR A 183 -20.90 -9.74 -5.53
C THR A 183 -20.05 -9.52 -6.78
N ALA A 184 -19.18 -8.51 -6.72
CA ALA A 184 -18.06 -8.32 -7.63
C ALA A 184 -16.87 -9.11 -7.12
N ASN A 185 -16.31 -10.00 -7.93
CA ASN A 185 -15.08 -10.72 -7.61
C ASN A 185 -13.89 -9.90 -8.09
N ILE A 186 -12.94 -9.62 -7.20
CA ILE A 186 -11.79 -8.78 -7.50
C ILE A 186 -10.54 -9.64 -7.65
N LYS A 187 -9.88 -9.51 -8.79
CA LYS A 187 -8.57 -10.10 -9.07
C LYS A 187 -7.50 -9.03 -8.93
N ILE A 188 -6.56 -9.26 -8.03
CA ILE A 188 -5.32 -8.49 -7.92
C ILE A 188 -4.27 -9.20 -8.76
N ASP A 189 -3.70 -8.51 -9.75
CA ASP A 189 -2.76 -9.13 -10.70
C ASP A 189 -1.36 -9.28 -10.08
N GLU A 190 -0.96 -8.36 -9.22
CA GLU A 190 0.36 -8.38 -8.58
C GLU A 190 0.38 -9.34 -7.39
N SER A 191 0.99 -10.50 -7.61
CA SER A 191 1.11 -11.55 -6.59
C SER A 191 1.86 -11.12 -5.32
N TYR A 192 2.64 -10.05 -5.40
CA TYR A 192 3.37 -9.48 -4.27
C TYR A 192 2.56 -8.45 -3.45
N LYS A 193 1.35 -8.07 -3.90
CA LYS A 193 0.47 -7.21 -3.11
C LYS A 193 0.08 -7.89 -1.80
N LEU A 194 0.12 -7.16 -0.70
CA LEU A 194 -0.35 -7.65 0.58
C LEU A 194 -1.88 -7.62 0.60
N VAL A 195 -2.50 -8.76 0.76
CA VAL A 195 -3.94 -8.86 1.03
C VAL A 195 -4.11 -9.05 2.54
N PRO A 196 -4.95 -8.28 3.22
CA PRO A 196 -5.15 -8.39 4.65
C PRO A 196 -5.71 -9.75 5.09
N LYS A 197 -5.77 -9.97 6.41
CA LYS A 197 -6.33 -11.17 7.01
C LYS A 197 -7.72 -11.47 6.49
N ASN A 198 -8.04 -12.76 6.31
CA ASN A 198 -9.40 -13.20 5.96
C ASN A 198 -10.45 -12.65 6.94
N GLY A 199 -11.60 -12.27 6.40
CA GLY A 199 -12.71 -11.69 7.15
C GLY A 199 -13.62 -10.83 6.29
N VAL A 200 -14.58 -10.19 6.95
CA VAL A 200 -15.52 -9.26 6.33
C VAL A 200 -15.18 -7.84 6.73
N TYR A 201 -15.19 -6.94 5.73
CA TYR A 201 -14.72 -5.56 5.85
C TYR A 201 -15.72 -4.58 5.26
N ILE A 202 -15.79 -3.39 5.82
CA ILE A 202 -16.41 -2.24 5.17
C ILE A 202 -15.38 -1.64 4.23
N VAL A 203 -15.78 -1.44 2.98
CA VAL A 203 -14.95 -0.85 1.93
C VAL A 203 -15.70 0.24 1.20
N LYS A 204 -14.97 1.09 0.47
CA LYS A 204 -15.54 2.00 -0.52
C LYS A 204 -14.74 1.98 -1.80
N SER A 205 -15.38 2.34 -2.89
CA SER A 205 -14.76 2.51 -4.20
C SER A 205 -15.40 3.69 -4.92
N PHE A 206 -14.68 4.32 -5.84
CA PHE A 206 -15.26 5.32 -6.73
C PHE A 206 -15.59 4.64 -8.06
N ILE A 207 -16.89 4.57 -8.38
CA ILE A 207 -17.40 3.98 -9.61
C ILE A 207 -18.22 5.05 -10.34
N ASP A 208 -17.88 5.36 -11.58
CA ASP A 208 -18.50 6.46 -12.34
C ASP A 208 -18.54 7.81 -11.56
N ASN A 209 -17.43 8.14 -10.91
CA ASN A 209 -17.28 9.34 -10.05
C ASN A 209 -18.22 9.39 -8.83
N LYS A 210 -18.84 8.28 -8.45
CA LYS A 210 -19.65 8.16 -7.24
C LYS A 210 -18.94 7.31 -6.20
N CYS A 211 -18.94 7.76 -4.97
CA CYS A 211 -18.49 6.96 -3.84
C CYS A 211 -19.53 5.88 -3.54
N VAL A 212 -19.15 4.62 -3.65
CA VAL A 212 -20.02 3.46 -3.38
C VAL A 212 -19.38 2.66 -2.25
N PHE A 213 -20.13 2.45 -1.18
CA PHE A 213 -19.73 1.59 -0.07
C PHE A 213 -20.10 0.14 -0.34
N GLY A 214 -19.38 -0.78 0.31
CA GLY A 214 -19.64 -2.21 0.17
C GLY A 214 -19.16 -3.03 1.35
N MET A 215 -19.68 -4.26 1.40
CA MET A 215 -19.20 -5.32 2.29
C MET A 215 -18.28 -6.23 1.49
N MET A 216 -17.03 -6.32 1.88
CA MET A 216 -16.03 -7.15 1.22
C MET A 216 -15.71 -8.37 2.07
N ASN A 217 -15.77 -9.54 1.46
CA ASN A 217 -15.25 -10.78 2.05
C ASN A 217 -13.89 -11.12 1.45
N ILE A 218 -12.89 -11.27 2.29
CA ILE A 218 -11.62 -11.90 1.96
C ILE A 218 -11.67 -13.30 2.56
N GLY A 219 -11.69 -14.33 1.69
CA GLY A 219 -11.84 -15.72 2.08
C GLY A 219 -10.90 -16.66 1.32
N THR A 220 -10.92 -17.93 1.68
CA THR A 220 -10.24 -18.99 0.92
C THR A 220 -11.28 -19.91 0.33
N ASN A 221 -11.28 -20.03 -1.00
CA ASN A 221 -12.10 -21.02 -1.70
C ASN A 221 -11.37 -22.37 -1.73
N PRO A 222 -11.92 -23.44 -1.14
CA PRO A 222 -11.27 -24.76 -1.08
C PRO A 222 -11.31 -25.55 -2.42
N THR A 223 -11.87 -24.98 -3.49
CA THR A 223 -11.99 -25.65 -4.79
C THR A 223 -10.69 -25.61 -5.57
N PHE A 224 -10.18 -26.82 -5.93
CA PHE A 224 -9.00 -27.08 -6.77
C PHE A 224 -7.62 -26.78 -6.16
N ASN A 225 -7.16 -27.62 -5.22
CA ASN A 225 -5.75 -27.85 -4.84
C ASN A 225 -4.79 -26.64 -4.70
N ARG A 226 -5.29 -25.40 -4.75
CA ARG A 226 -4.58 -24.18 -4.37
C ARG A 226 -5.46 -23.41 -3.40
N LYS A 227 -4.90 -23.03 -2.26
CA LYS A 227 -5.51 -22.07 -1.32
C LYS A 227 -5.55 -20.67 -1.95
N ASN A 228 -6.32 -20.51 -3.01
CA ASN A 228 -6.47 -19.22 -3.64
C ASN A 228 -7.40 -18.37 -2.76
N GLN A 229 -6.88 -17.25 -2.31
CA GLN A 229 -7.65 -16.23 -1.61
C GLN A 229 -8.64 -15.60 -2.61
N SER A 230 -9.93 -15.52 -2.21
CA SER A 230 -10.97 -14.82 -2.99
C SER A 230 -11.29 -13.48 -2.33
N ILE A 231 -11.55 -12.48 -3.15
CA ILE A 231 -12.00 -11.15 -2.72
C ILE A 231 -13.31 -10.87 -3.41
N GLU A 232 -14.38 -10.78 -2.62
CA GLU A 232 -15.74 -10.58 -3.12
C GLU A 232 -16.37 -9.37 -2.44
N ILE A 233 -16.94 -8.44 -3.22
CA ILE A 233 -17.54 -7.21 -2.70
C ILE A 233 -19.01 -7.15 -3.09
N HIS A 234 -19.89 -7.07 -2.10
CA HIS A 234 -21.28 -6.63 -2.30
C HIS A 234 -21.34 -5.12 -2.11
N PHE A 235 -21.50 -4.38 -3.22
CA PHE A 235 -21.69 -2.93 -3.18
C PHE A 235 -23.14 -2.60 -2.80
N LEU A 236 -23.30 -1.66 -1.86
CA LEU A 236 -24.62 -1.23 -1.38
C LEU A 236 -25.26 -0.26 -2.39
N ASP A 237 -26.56 -0.41 -2.61
CA ASP A 237 -27.37 0.42 -3.51
C ASP A 237 -26.78 0.57 -4.92
N PHE A 238 -26.11 -0.49 -5.39
CA PHE A 238 -25.41 -0.52 -6.66
C PHE A 238 -25.84 -1.74 -7.49
N ASN A 239 -26.23 -1.48 -8.74
CA ASN A 239 -26.77 -2.51 -9.61
C ASN A 239 -26.25 -2.41 -11.08
N LYS A 240 -25.08 -1.83 -11.31
CA LYS A 240 -24.49 -1.73 -12.64
C LYS A 240 -23.57 -2.91 -12.94
N ASN A 241 -23.45 -3.22 -14.25
CA ASN A 241 -22.41 -4.15 -14.70
C ASN A 241 -21.06 -3.44 -14.71
N ILE A 242 -20.11 -4.00 -13.95
CA ILE A 242 -18.74 -3.49 -13.82
C ILE A 242 -17.67 -4.55 -14.15
N TYR A 243 -18.03 -5.64 -14.81
CA TYR A 243 -17.06 -6.66 -15.23
C TYR A 243 -15.97 -6.07 -16.12
N ASN A 244 -14.76 -6.58 -15.96
CA ASN A 244 -13.54 -6.12 -16.63
C ASN A 244 -13.13 -4.67 -16.34
N GLN A 245 -13.80 -3.98 -15.42
CA GLN A 245 -13.35 -2.68 -14.96
C GLN A 245 -12.27 -2.84 -13.88
N SER A 246 -11.29 -1.93 -13.87
CA SER A 246 -10.33 -1.78 -12.78
C SER A 246 -10.94 -0.90 -11.71
N LEU A 247 -10.92 -1.37 -10.48
CA LEU A 247 -11.39 -0.64 -9.31
C LEU A 247 -10.27 -0.44 -8.29
N SER A 248 -10.25 0.74 -7.69
CA SER A 248 -9.51 1.00 -6.46
C SER A 248 -10.45 0.78 -5.27
N VAL A 249 -10.11 -0.15 -4.40
CA VAL A 249 -10.92 -0.53 -3.24
C VAL A 249 -10.23 -0.08 -1.97
N GLU A 250 -10.80 0.92 -1.30
CA GLU A 250 -10.33 1.43 -0.02
C GLU A 250 -10.97 0.65 1.15
N MET A 251 -10.15 0.19 2.08
CA MET A 251 -10.58 -0.55 3.25
C MET A 251 -10.77 0.38 4.45
N ILE A 252 -11.96 0.37 5.02
CA ILE A 252 -12.33 1.29 6.11
C ILE A 252 -12.15 0.63 7.48
N THR A 253 -12.80 -0.51 7.68
CA THR A 253 -12.72 -1.25 8.95
C THR A 253 -13.11 -2.70 8.77
N ARG A 254 -12.75 -3.54 9.72
CA ARG A 254 -13.13 -4.96 9.77
C ARG A 254 -14.43 -5.12 10.54
N ILE A 255 -15.39 -5.86 9.99
CA ILE A 255 -16.64 -6.21 10.64
C ILE A 255 -16.44 -7.44 11.54
N ARG A 256 -15.91 -8.54 10.96
CA ARG A 256 -15.77 -9.84 11.64
C ARG A 256 -14.76 -10.77 10.96
N SER A 257 -14.49 -11.88 11.62
CA SER A 257 -13.77 -13.01 11.02
C SER A 257 -14.66 -13.76 9.99
N GLU A 258 -14.02 -14.50 9.08
CA GLU A 258 -14.68 -15.44 8.21
C GLU A 258 -15.41 -16.51 9.03
N LYS A 259 -16.59 -16.93 8.58
CA LYS A 259 -17.40 -17.98 9.19
C LYS A 259 -17.86 -18.98 8.13
N LYS A 260 -17.94 -20.24 8.51
CA LYS A 260 -18.62 -21.29 7.72
C LYS A 260 -20.09 -21.33 8.14
N PHE A 261 -20.98 -21.49 7.18
CA PHE A 261 -22.41 -21.58 7.41
C PHE A 261 -22.91 -22.99 7.07
N SER A 262 -23.82 -23.51 7.88
CA SER A 262 -24.42 -24.82 7.70
C SER A 262 -25.57 -24.82 6.67
N SER A 263 -26.14 -23.63 6.35
CA SER A 263 -27.17 -23.46 5.35
C SER A 263 -27.10 -22.08 4.67
N VAL A 264 -27.77 -21.95 3.54
CA VAL A 264 -27.89 -20.71 2.78
C VAL A 264 -28.67 -19.66 3.59
N GLU A 265 -29.69 -20.09 4.35
CA GLU A 265 -30.49 -19.22 5.20
C GLU A 265 -29.64 -18.58 6.31
N ASN A 266 -28.74 -19.35 6.92
CA ASN A 266 -27.82 -18.84 7.93
C ASN A 266 -26.80 -17.85 7.34
N LEU A 267 -26.33 -18.12 6.12
CA LEU A 267 -25.48 -17.18 5.37
C LEU A 267 -26.25 -15.87 5.13
N LYS A 268 -27.48 -15.96 4.60
CA LYS A 268 -28.31 -14.77 4.31
C LYS A 268 -28.57 -13.93 5.55
N LYS A 269 -28.95 -14.55 6.67
CA LYS A 269 -29.12 -13.86 7.97
C LYS A 269 -27.86 -13.11 8.39
N GLN A 270 -26.71 -13.72 8.24
CA GLN A 270 -25.45 -13.06 8.60
C GLN A 270 -25.13 -11.89 7.65
N LEU A 271 -25.39 -12.02 6.35
CA LEU A 271 -25.17 -10.94 5.37
C LEU A 271 -26.09 -9.73 5.67
N GLU A 272 -27.33 -9.96 6.10
CA GLU A 272 -28.22 -8.89 6.56
C GLU A 272 -27.67 -8.17 7.79
N LEU A 273 -27.14 -8.91 8.77
CA LEU A 273 -26.48 -8.30 9.94
C LEU A 273 -25.24 -7.50 9.58
N ASP A 274 -24.44 -8.02 8.65
CA ASP A 274 -23.26 -7.32 8.14
C ASP A 274 -23.66 -6.03 7.39
N LYS A 275 -24.76 -6.06 6.64
CA LYS A 275 -25.34 -4.89 5.96
C LYS A 275 -25.79 -3.83 6.96
N VAL A 276 -26.58 -4.22 7.97
CA VAL A 276 -27.01 -3.30 9.04
C VAL A 276 -25.80 -2.66 9.72
N THR A 277 -24.78 -3.45 10.07
CA THR A 277 -23.54 -2.95 10.66
C THR A 277 -22.83 -1.95 9.74
N THR A 278 -22.79 -2.23 8.44
CA THR A 278 -22.17 -1.35 7.44
C THR A 278 -22.92 -0.03 7.32
N LEU A 279 -24.25 -0.08 7.21
CA LEU A 279 -25.09 1.12 7.13
C LEU A 279 -24.96 2.00 8.38
N SER A 280 -25.06 1.40 9.56
CA SER A 280 -24.88 2.13 10.83
C SER A 280 -23.49 2.78 10.92
N TYR A 281 -22.45 2.13 10.37
CA TYR A 281 -21.13 2.72 10.32
C TYR A 281 -21.07 3.92 9.36
N ILE A 282 -21.66 3.79 8.17
CA ILE A 282 -21.73 4.87 7.17
C ILE A 282 -22.46 6.08 7.75
N ASP A 283 -23.61 5.87 8.40
CA ASP A 283 -24.41 6.93 9.04
C ASP A 283 -23.59 7.66 10.13
N SER A 284 -22.70 6.94 10.84
CA SER A 284 -21.83 7.55 11.85
C SER A 284 -20.73 8.45 11.27
N LEU A 285 -20.44 8.35 9.99
CA LEU A 285 -19.43 9.19 9.31
C LEU A 285 -19.95 10.60 8.98
N ASN A 286 -21.26 10.88 9.15
CA ASN A 286 -21.90 12.16 8.83
C ASN A 286 -21.57 12.66 7.40
N ILE A 287 -21.54 11.73 6.41
CA ILE A 287 -21.22 12.02 5.00
C ILE A 287 -22.52 12.18 4.21
#